data_603214c9b8cb95f45cda1e90c929b826
#
_entry.id   603214c9b8cb95f45cda1e90c929b826
#
_cell.length_a   1.000
_cell.length_b   1.000
_cell.length_c   1.000
_cell.angle_alpha   90.00
_cell.angle_beta   90.00
_cell.angle_gamma   90.00
#
_symmetry.space_group_name_H-M   'P 1'
#
loop_
_entity.id
_entity.type
_entity.pdbx_description
1 polymer ?
#
loop_
_entity_poly.entity_id
_entity_poly.type
_entity_poly.pdbx_seq_one_letter_code
_entity_poly.pdbx_strand_id
1 'polypeptide(L)'
;MIRICRWLHCKKSGISLVELLITISLIIILTMAVVPVAKISLRRMKEAELRQALRIMRDAVDKYHDLAMPPDGRPPMIGPIKYGSEGYPPDLKTLVEGASQVNSNKKIKFLRKIPKDPMTNSTEWGFRCYADEPDSTLWCGENVYDVYSKSHALSLDKKTHYNEW
;
A
#
# COMPACT_ATOMS: atom_id res chain seq x y z
N MET A 1 -58.96 11.54 29.52
CA MET A 1 -58.01 11.61 30.63
C MET A 1 -57.72 10.22 31.12
N ILE A 2 -56.68 9.59 30.57
CA ILE A 2 -56.35 8.18 30.85
C ILE A 2 -54.92 8.13 31.33
N ARG A 3 -54.74 7.64 32.56
CA ARG A 3 -53.51 7.41 33.29
C ARG A 3 -52.81 6.18 32.66
N ILE A 4 -51.71 6.40 31.92
CA ILE A 4 -50.80 5.34 31.55
C ILE A 4 -49.39 5.75 31.96
N CYS A 5 -49.10 5.56 33.23
CA CYS A 5 -47.74 5.72 33.72
C CYS A 5 -47.58 4.87 34.98
N ARG A 6 -47.49 3.55 34.78
CA ARG A 6 -47.13 2.61 35.85
C ARG A 6 -46.78 1.27 35.25
N TRP A 7 -45.48 1.02 35.05
CA TRP A 7 -44.86 -0.31 35.00
C TRP A 7 -43.44 -0.19 34.46
N LEU A 8 -42.58 0.48 35.21
CA LEU A 8 -41.16 0.18 35.17
C LEU A 8 -40.67 0.05 36.61
N HIS A 9 -41.13 -1.01 37.31
CA HIS A 9 -40.43 -1.48 38.47
C HIS A 9 -39.10 -2.09 37.96
N CYS A 10 -38.06 -1.27 37.92
CA CYS A 10 -36.70 -1.75 37.78
C CYS A 10 -36.37 -2.52 39.07
N LYS A 11 -36.68 -3.83 39.06
CA LYS A 11 -36.13 -4.77 40.04
C LYS A 11 -34.61 -4.67 39.94
N LYS A 12 -33.97 -4.06 40.91
CA LYS A 12 -32.53 -4.18 41.15
C LYS A 12 -32.26 -5.60 41.61
N SER A 13 -32.26 -6.56 40.67
CA SER A 13 -31.75 -7.88 40.90
C SER A 13 -30.23 -7.81 40.89
N GLY A 14 -29.58 -8.06 41.98
CA GLY A 14 -28.14 -8.22 42.06
C GLY A 14 -27.72 -9.42 41.19
N ILE A 15 -26.62 -9.28 40.46
CA ILE A 15 -26.02 -10.35 39.66
C ILE A 15 -25.47 -11.43 40.62
N SER A 16 -25.85 -12.67 40.43
CA SER A 16 -25.30 -13.80 41.19
C SER A 16 -23.82 -14.01 40.81
N LEU A 17 -23.01 -14.42 41.79
CA LEU A 17 -21.59 -14.76 41.54
C LEU A 17 -21.47 -15.87 40.47
N VAL A 18 -22.39 -16.82 40.46
CA VAL A 18 -22.43 -17.89 39.44
C VAL A 18 -22.73 -17.34 38.04
N GLU A 19 -23.66 -16.41 37.93
CA GLU A 19 -23.99 -15.75 36.66
C GLU A 19 -22.80 -14.94 36.13
N LEU A 20 -22.07 -14.26 37.01
CA LEU A 20 -20.85 -13.55 36.66
C LEU A 20 -19.77 -14.50 36.13
N LEU A 21 -19.56 -15.65 36.79
CA LEU A 21 -18.60 -16.66 36.33
C LEU A 21 -18.97 -17.24 34.96
N ILE A 22 -20.25 -17.52 34.73
CA ILE A 22 -20.73 -18.03 33.44
C ILE A 22 -20.51 -16.98 32.33
N THR A 23 -20.86 -15.73 32.57
CA THR A 23 -20.71 -14.67 31.57
C THR A 23 -19.24 -14.41 31.20
N ILE A 24 -18.34 -14.40 32.20
CA ILE A 24 -16.89 -14.27 31.94
C ILE A 24 -16.37 -15.46 31.14
N SER A 25 -16.78 -16.69 31.49
CA SER A 25 -16.35 -17.88 30.75
C SER A 25 -16.79 -17.84 29.30
N LEU A 26 -18.02 -17.44 29.01
CA LEU A 26 -18.52 -17.28 27.65
C LEU A 26 -17.74 -16.21 26.85
N ILE A 27 -17.43 -15.07 27.48
CA ILE A 27 -16.65 -14.00 26.84
C ILE A 27 -15.23 -14.48 26.49
N ILE A 28 -14.58 -15.23 27.39
CA ILE A 28 -13.25 -15.79 27.14
C ILE A 28 -13.26 -16.73 25.93
N ILE A 29 -14.24 -17.63 25.86
CA ILE A 29 -14.37 -18.59 24.74
C ILE A 29 -14.58 -17.83 23.42
N LEU A 30 -15.45 -16.82 23.39
CA LEU A 30 -15.72 -16.02 22.20
C LEU A 30 -14.49 -15.23 21.75
N THR A 31 -13.74 -14.62 22.67
CA THR A 31 -12.54 -13.86 22.34
C THR A 31 -11.43 -14.71 21.74
N MET A 32 -11.28 -15.98 22.18
CA MET A 32 -10.32 -16.91 21.60
C MET A 32 -10.54 -17.16 20.10
N ALA A 33 -11.78 -17.13 19.63
CA ALA A 33 -12.12 -17.32 18.22
C ALA A 33 -11.99 -16.02 17.40
N VAL A 34 -12.36 -14.89 17.96
CA VAL A 34 -12.42 -13.58 17.24
C VAL A 34 -11.04 -13.01 16.96
N VAL A 35 -10.10 -13.11 17.90
CA VAL A 35 -8.76 -12.51 17.77
C VAL A 35 -7.97 -13.03 16.56
N PRO A 36 -7.86 -14.33 16.28
CA PRO A 36 -7.12 -14.81 15.10
C PRO A 36 -7.76 -14.37 13.79
N VAL A 37 -9.09 -14.36 13.69
CA VAL A 37 -9.81 -13.93 12.50
C VAL A 37 -9.55 -12.43 12.22
N ALA A 38 -9.59 -11.59 13.24
CA ALA A 38 -9.30 -10.17 13.12
C ALA A 38 -7.87 -9.90 12.59
N LYS A 39 -6.87 -10.63 13.10
CA LYS A 39 -5.47 -10.51 12.65
C LYS A 39 -5.31 -10.87 11.17
N ILE A 40 -5.96 -11.93 10.70
CA ILE A 40 -5.92 -12.33 9.29
C ILE A 40 -6.61 -11.29 8.41
N SER A 41 -7.76 -10.76 8.83
CA SER A 41 -8.49 -9.73 8.10
C SER A 41 -7.66 -8.44 7.94
N LEU A 42 -7.04 -7.96 9.01
CA LEU A 42 -6.14 -6.79 8.97
C LEU A 42 -4.95 -7.03 8.02
N ARG A 43 -4.39 -8.23 8.02
CA ARG A 43 -3.27 -8.55 7.13
C ARG A 43 -3.70 -8.57 5.67
N ARG A 44 -4.88 -9.12 5.34
CA ARG A 44 -5.46 -9.06 3.99
C ARG A 44 -5.67 -7.63 3.52
N MET A 45 -6.16 -6.75 4.38
CA MET A 45 -6.33 -5.33 4.05
C MET A 45 -4.98 -4.67 3.71
N LYS A 46 -3.95 -4.91 4.51
CA LYS A 46 -2.60 -4.40 4.24
C LYS A 46 -2.01 -4.94 2.93
N GLU A 47 -2.20 -6.22 2.61
CA GLU A 47 -1.76 -6.79 1.34
C GLU A 47 -2.47 -6.15 0.13
N ALA A 48 -3.78 -5.92 0.25
CA ALA A 48 -4.54 -5.23 -0.80
C ALA A 48 -4.05 -3.78 -0.99
N GLU A 49 -3.77 -3.07 0.10
CA GLU A 49 -3.23 -1.72 0.08
C GLU A 49 -1.81 -1.68 -0.52
N LEU A 50 -0.95 -2.67 -0.19
CA LEU A 50 0.38 -2.80 -0.78
C LEU A 50 0.30 -3.00 -2.30
N ARG A 51 -0.53 -3.93 -2.78
CA ARG A 51 -0.73 -4.16 -4.22
C ARG A 51 -1.24 -2.92 -4.93
N GLN A 52 -2.14 -2.17 -4.30
CA GLN A 52 -2.64 -0.92 -4.87
C GLN A 52 -1.53 0.14 -4.95
N ALA A 53 -0.70 0.28 -3.90
CA ALA A 53 0.41 1.23 -3.88
C ALA A 53 1.44 0.90 -4.96
N LEU A 54 1.84 -0.38 -5.09
CA LEU A 54 2.76 -0.85 -6.14
C LEU A 54 2.20 -0.56 -7.54
N ARG A 55 0.94 -0.88 -7.79
CA ARG A 55 0.27 -0.60 -9.08
C ARG A 55 0.30 0.88 -9.42
N ILE A 56 -0.07 1.75 -8.48
CA ILE A 56 -0.07 3.21 -8.70
C ILE A 56 1.34 3.72 -9.05
N MET A 57 2.38 3.20 -8.41
CA MET A 57 3.75 3.61 -8.68
C MET A 57 4.24 3.08 -10.02
N ARG A 58 4.00 1.81 -10.33
CA ARG A 58 4.34 1.20 -11.63
C ARG A 58 3.62 1.92 -12.78
N ASP A 59 2.32 2.17 -12.66
CA ASP A 59 1.57 2.95 -13.65
C ASP A 59 2.14 4.36 -13.86
N ALA A 60 2.70 4.97 -12.82
CA ALA A 60 3.31 6.29 -12.93
C ALA A 60 4.70 6.22 -13.60
N VAL A 61 5.48 5.18 -13.34
CA VAL A 61 6.77 4.90 -14.01
C VAL A 61 6.52 4.63 -15.49
N ASP A 62 5.55 3.78 -15.84
CA ASP A 62 5.19 3.46 -17.22
C ASP A 62 4.73 4.70 -17.99
N LYS A 63 3.87 5.54 -17.39
CA LYS A 63 3.46 6.82 -18.01
C LYS A 63 4.62 7.79 -18.22
N TYR A 64 5.58 7.82 -17.30
CA TYR A 64 6.79 8.61 -17.49
C TYR A 64 7.58 8.10 -18.68
N HIS A 65 7.80 6.78 -18.76
CA HIS A 65 8.51 6.13 -19.86
C HIS A 65 7.82 6.36 -21.20
N ASP A 66 6.50 6.22 -21.30
CA ASP A 66 5.73 6.46 -22.52
C ASP A 66 5.85 7.88 -23.04
N LEU A 67 6.01 8.87 -22.15
CA LEU A 67 6.23 10.27 -22.56
C LEU A 67 7.71 10.58 -22.85
N ALA A 68 8.63 9.83 -22.24
CA ALA A 68 10.06 9.96 -22.49
C ALA A 68 10.49 9.26 -23.78
N MET A 69 9.94 8.06 -24.02
CA MET A 69 10.22 7.23 -25.20
C MET A 69 8.91 6.67 -25.77
N PRO A 70 8.15 7.48 -26.52
CA PRO A 70 6.88 7.03 -27.08
C PRO A 70 7.01 5.80 -27.97
N PRO A 71 6.20 4.73 -27.76
CA PRO A 71 6.32 3.48 -28.51
C PRO A 71 5.95 3.61 -29.99
N ASP A 72 5.28 4.68 -30.37
CA ASP A 72 4.88 4.99 -31.76
C ASP A 72 5.92 5.81 -32.55
N GLY A 73 7.11 6.01 -32.00
CA GLY A 73 8.20 6.73 -32.64
C GLY A 73 8.04 8.25 -32.67
N ARG A 74 7.08 8.81 -31.95
CA ARG A 74 6.96 10.25 -31.77
C ARG A 74 8.16 10.82 -30.99
N PRO A 75 8.49 12.09 -31.16
CA PRO A 75 9.53 12.71 -30.36
C PRO A 75 9.16 12.72 -28.86
N PRO A 76 10.13 12.68 -27.95
CA PRO A 76 9.91 12.77 -26.51
C PRO A 76 9.06 14.00 -26.16
N MET A 77 8.08 13.80 -25.26
CA MET A 77 7.21 14.87 -24.77
C MET A 77 7.73 15.51 -23.48
N ILE A 78 8.65 14.82 -22.78
CA ILE A 78 9.31 15.29 -21.55
C ILE A 78 10.82 15.25 -21.72
N GLY A 79 11.54 16.10 -21.00
CA GLY A 79 13.00 16.15 -21.06
C GLY A 79 13.60 17.15 -20.05
N PRO A 80 14.93 17.17 -19.94
CA PRO A 80 15.91 16.32 -20.63
C PRO A 80 15.92 14.87 -20.10
N ILE A 81 16.00 13.90 -21.00
CA ILE A 81 16.16 12.49 -20.64
C ILE A 81 17.66 12.24 -20.42
N LYS A 82 17.99 11.64 -19.28
CA LYS A 82 19.37 11.30 -18.95
C LYS A 82 19.83 10.14 -19.84
N TYR A 83 21.03 10.25 -20.41
CA TYR A 83 21.63 9.15 -21.18
C TYR A 83 21.81 7.90 -20.30
N GLY A 84 21.46 6.72 -20.80
CA GLY A 84 21.51 5.46 -20.06
C GLY A 84 20.32 5.21 -19.13
N SER A 85 19.33 6.13 -19.07
CA SER A 85 18.13 5.91 -18.24
C SER A 85 17.07 5.05 -18.91
N GLU A 86 17.26 4.65 -20.18
CA GLU A 86 16.26 3.91 -20.98
C GLU A 86 14.85 4.55 -20.94
N GLY A 87 14.79 5.87 -20.74
CA GLY A 87 13.52 6.60 -20.63
C GLY A 87 12.80 6.46 -19.28
N TYR A 88 13.38 5.76 -18.31
CA TYR A 88 12.81 5.63 -16.97
C TYR A 88 13.23 6.77 -16.04
N PRO A 89 12.43 7.10 -15.00
CA PRO A 89 12.74 8.18 -14.09
C PRO A 89 13.98 7.85 -13.23
N PRO A 90 14.81 8.86 -12.87
CA PRO A 90 15.97 8.64 -12.02
C PRO A 90 15.62 8.30 -10.56
N ASP A 91 14.46 8.74 -10.09
CA ASP A 91 13.94 8.47 -8.75
C ASP A 91 12.42 8.69 -8.68
N LEU A 92 11.77 8.21 -7.59
CA LEU A 92 10.33 8.43 -7.36
C LEU A 92 9.98 9.90 -7.10
N LYS A 93 10.94 10.73 -6.66
CA LYS A 93 10.70 12.15 -6.39
C LYS A 93 10.42 12.87 -7.70
N THR A 94 11.11 12.52 -8.78
CA THR A 94 10.87 13.05 -10.12
C THR A 94 9.41 12.85 -10.56
N LEU A 95 8.77 11.75 -10.20
CA LEU A 95 7.35 11.50 -10.51
C LEU A 95 6.40 12.44 -9.75
N VAL A 96 6.78 12.88 -8.54
CA VAL A 96 5.99 13.81 -7.72
C VAL A 96 6.27 15.27 -8.08
N GLU A 97 7.53 15.63 -8.30
CA GLU A 97 7.94 16.99 -8.67
C GLU A 97 7.53 17.35 -10.11
N GLY A 98 7.47 16.32 -10.95
CA GLY A 98 7.12 16.38 -12.35
C GLY A 98 8.31 16.59 -13.28
N ALA A 99 8.20 16.03 -14.49
CA ALA A 99 9.15 16.23 -15.58
C ALA A 99 8.78 17.45 -16.42
N SER A 100 9.80 18.18 -16.90
CA SER A 100 9.61 19.33 -17.78
C SER A 100 9.09 18.86 -19.13
N GLN A 101 8.05 19.52 -19.64
CA GLN A 101 7.54 19.25 -20.98
C GLN A 101 8.44 19.90 -22.02
N VAL A 102 8.75 19.16 -23.09
CA VAL A 102 9.49 19.70 -24.22
C VAL A 102 8.68 20.85 -24.87
N ASN A 103 9.34 21.95 -25.19
CA ASN A 103 8.73 23.16 -25.77
C ASN A 103 7.69 23.86 -24.85
N SER A 104 7.71 23.62 -23.55
CA SER A 104 6.84 24.31 -22.60
C SER A 104 7.52 24.45 -21.23
N ASN A 105 7.25 25.56 -20.55
CA ASN A 105 7.69 25.75 -19.16
C ASN A 105 6.82 25.01 -18.13
N LYS A 106 5.93 24.13 -18.60
CA LYS A 106 5.04 23.35 -17.73
C LYS A 106 5.70 22.05 -17.32
N LYS A 107 5.41 21.59 -16.10
CA LYS A 107 5.79 20.29 -15.60
C LYS A 107 4.61 19.34 -15.61
N ILE A 108 4.85 18.10 -16.04
CA ILE A 108 3.87 17.01 -15.99
C ILE A 108 4.18 16.19 -14.73
N LYS A 109 3.21 16.09 -13.83
CA LYS A 109 3.30 15.28 -12.61
C LYS A 109 2.61 13.94 -12.82
N PHE A 110 3.23 12.87 -12.35
CA PHE A 110 2.77 11.48 -12.50
C PHE A 110 2.19 10.94 -11.21
N LEU A 111 2.73 11.39 -10.07
CA LEU A 111 2.24 11.06 -8.74
C LEU A 111 1.89 12.31 -7.96
N ARG A 112 0.85 12.24 -7.14
CA ARG A 112 0.54 13.32 -6.18
C ARG A 112 1.46 13.30 -4.97
N LYS A 113 1.77 12.10 -4.49
CA LYS A 113 2.69 11.81 -3.37
C LYS A 113 3.17 10.38 -3.50
N ILE A 114 4.33 10.08 -2.94
CA ILE A 114 4.82 8.71 -2.80
C ILE A 114 3.92 8.00 -1.78
N PRO A 115 3.28 6.85 -2.15
CA PRO A 115 2.46 6.07 -1.21
C PRO A 115 3.31 5.55 -0.05
N LYS A 116 2.66 5.29 1.08
CA LYS A 116 3.28 4.67 2.23
C LYS A 116 3.16 3.15 2.11
N ASP A 117 4.24 2.42 2.36
CA ASP A 117 4.23 0.97 2.42
C ASP A 117 3.49 0.51 3.71
N PRO A 118 2.36 -0.21 3.60
CA PRO A 118 1.60 -0.66 4.76
C PRO A 118 2.31 -1.76 5.57
N MET A 119 3.35 -2.43 4.98
CA MET A 119 4.10 -3.48 5.66
C MET A 119 5.23 -2.93 6.51
N THR A 120 6.00 -1.97 6.00
CA THR A 120 7.11 -1.34 6.71
C THR A 120 6.68 -0.06 7.45
N ASN A 121 5.49 0.47 7.12
CA ASN A 121 4.97 1.74 7.61
C ASN A 121 5.88 2.93 7.26
N SER A 122 6.65 2.83 6.18
CA SER A 122 7.61 3.81 5.66
C SER A 122 7.23 4.26 4.25
N THR A 123 7.80 5.36 3.79
CA THR A 123 7.78 5.82 2.39
C THR A 123 9.02 5.38 1.63
N GLU A 124 9.86 4.56 2.24
CA GLU A 124 11.06 4.01 1.63
C GLU A 124 10.73 2.72 0.89
N TRP A 125 10.88 2.76 -0.43
CA TRP A 125 10.69 1.63 -1.31
C TRP A 125 12.04 1.06 -1.78
N GLY A 126 12.05 -0.20 -2.16
CA GLY A 126 13.15 -0.77 -2.93
C GLY A 126 12.97 -0.46 -4.41
N PHE A 127 14.08 -0.36 -5.14
CA PHE A 127 14.08 -0.04 -6.57
C PHE A 127 14.84 -1.10 -7.35
N ARG A 128 14.42 -1.31 -8.59
CA ARG A 128 15.17 -2.07 -9.59
C ARG A 128 15.34 -1.20 -10.83
N CYS A 129 16.50 -1.33 -11.46
CA CYS A 129 16.77 -0.72 -12.75
C CYS A 129 16.26 -1.61 -13.88
N TYR A 130 16.18 -1.05 -15.07
CA TYR A 130 15.86 -1.82 -16.27
C TYR A 130 16.87 -2.93 -16.57
N ALA A 131 18.15 -2.71 -16.23
CA ALA A 131 19.23 -3.67 -16.43
C ALA A 131 19.40 -4.67 -15.29
N ASP A 132 18.69 -4.53 -14.18
CA ASP A 132 18.80 -5.41 -13.02
C ASP A 132 18.02 -6.73 -13.26
N GLU A 133 18.48 -7.81 -12.62
CA GLU A 133 17.73 -9.06 -12.57
C GLU A 133 16.40 -8.89 -11.84
N PRO A 134 15.32 -9.62 -12.23
CA PRO A 134 13.98 -9.43 -11.66
C PRO A 134 13.88 -9.62 -10.15
N ASP A 135 14.78 -10.38 -9.56
CA ASP A 135 14.87 -10.68 -8.13
C ASP A 135 16.00 -9.92 -7.41
N SER A 136 16.69 -9.02 -8.11
CA SER A 136 17.76 -8.21 -7.55
C SER A 136 17.26 -7.36 -6.40
N THR A 137 18.03 -7.34 -5.31
CA THR A 137 17.84 -6.42 -4.18
C THR A 137 18.84 -5.26 -4.20
N LEU A 138 19.76 -5.25 -5.16
CA LEU A 138 20.74 -4.19 -5.38
C LEU A 138 20.24 -3.30 -6.50
N TRP A 139 20.13 -2.01 -6.23
CA TRP A 139 19.75 -1.02 -7.23
C TRP A 139 20.97 -0.44 -7.93
N CYS A 140 20.95 -0.34 -9.24
CA CYS A 140 22.05 0.22 -10.03
C CYS A 140 22.27 1.73 -9.81
N GLY A 141 21.28 2.46 -9.29
CA GLY A 141 21.37 3.89 -9.01
C GLY A 141 21.12 4.81 -10.21
N GLU A 142 20.80 4.28 -11.40
CA GLU A 142 20.66 5.08 -12.63
C GLU A 142 19.20 5.43 -12.94
N ASN A 143 18.30 4.47 -12.81
CA ASN A 143 16.89 4.64 -13.12
C ASN A 143 16.01 3.78 -12.21
N VAL A 144 14.70 4.05 -12.21
CA VAL A 144 13.69 3.26 -11.50
C VAL A 144 12.77 2.65 -12.53
N TYR A 145 12.98 1.37 -12.80
CA TYR A 145 12.13 0.54 -13.66
C TYR A 145 11.01 -0.11 -12.87
N ASP A 146 11.34 -0.70 -11.71
CA ASP A 146 10.37 -1.35 -10.84
C ASP A 146 10.56 -0.93 -9.38
N VAL A 147 9.49 -1.06 -8.60
CA VAL A 147 9.45 -0.75 -7.17
C VAL A 147 8.90 -1.94 -6.40
N TYR A 148 9.48 -2.20 -5.22
CA TYR A 148 9.06 -3.28 -4.35
C TYR A 148 9.08 -2.88 -2.86
N SER A 149 8.35 -3.62 -2.01
CA SER A 149 8.40 -3.41 -0.56
C SER A 149 9.71 -3.91 0.02
N LYS A 150 10.31 -3.15 0.94
CA LYS A 150 11.49 -3.60 1.70
C LYS A 150 11.17 -4.62 2.81
N SER A 151 9.92 -5.07 2.91
CA SER A 151 9.51 -6.05 3.93
C SER A 151 9.86 -7.47 3.51
N HIS A 152 10.70 -8.15 4.29
CA HIS A 152 11.02 -9.57 4.12
C HIS A 152 9.97 -10.51 4.75
N ALA A 153 8.85 -9.98 5.26
CA ALA A 153 7.82 -10.81 5.85
C ALA A 153 7.13 -11.68 4.80
N LEU A 154 6.75 -12.88 5.20
CA LEU A 154 6.05 -13.83 4.34
C LEU A 154 4.60 -13.38 4.14
N SER A 155 4.08 -13.48 2.92
CA SER A 155 2.69 -13.16 2.57
C SER A 155 1.69 -14.16 3.22
N LEU A 156 0.39 -13.87 3.15
CA LEU A 156 -0.63 -14.77 3.70
C LEU A 156 -0.73 -16.12 2.99
N ASP A 157 -0.33 -16.17 1.72
CA ASP A 157 -0.26 -17.41 0.94
C ASP A 157 0.90 -18.31 1.36
N LYS A 158 1.83 -17.80 2.19
CA LYS A 158 3.03 -18.47 2.69
C LYS A 158 3.98 -18.99 1.59
N LYS A 159 3.90 -18.41 0.39
CA LYS A 159 4.72 -18.81 -0.76
C LYS A 159 5.74 -17.76 -1.14
N THR A 160 5.37 -16.48 -1.06
CA THR A 160 6.18 -15.35 -1.51
C THR A 160 6.45 -14.37 -0.37
N HIS A 161 7.57 -13.68 -0.42
CA HIS A 161 7.88 -12.55 0.45
C HIS A 161 7.38 -11.24 -0.17
N TYR A 162 7.10 -10.22 0.65
CA TYR A 162 6.60 -8.95 0.12
C TYR A 162 7.62 -8.18 -0.71
N ASN A 163 8.92 -8.45 -0.54
CA ASN A 163 9.98 -7.88 -1.37
C ASN A 163 10.10 -8.51 -2.78
N GLU A 164 9.32 -9.55 -3.03
CA GLU A 164 9.23 -10.22 -4.34
C GLU A 164 8.01 -9.74 -5.16
N TRP A 165 7.17 -8.88 -4.58
CA TRP A 165 5.91 -8.43 -5.20
C TRP A 165 6.08 -7.30 -6.22
#